data_500561e63754e83b09e8dfa1e6171a98
#
_entry.id   500561e63754e83b09e8dfa1e6171a98
#
_cell.length_a   1.000
_cell.length_b   1.000
_cell.length_c   1.000
_cell.angle_alpha   90.00
_cell.angle_beta   90.00
_cell.angle_gamma   90.00
#
_symmetry.space_group_name_H-M   'P 1'
#
loop_
_entity.id
_entity.type
_entity.pdbx_description
1 polymer ?
#
loop_
_entity_poly.entity_id
_entity_poly.type
_entity_poly.pdbx_seq_one_letter_code
_entity_poly.pdbx_strand_id
1 'polypeptide(L)'
;RGVDLDKIEDNIIRLKKEKEIRRPELGMGVVFTIEEDTEGDAEDYIFHWEEIVDHVRLQPKLITSPRTEICPEPFGKDYGKLVVLWDGRVIPFCVDYNANLTIGSIEHETIPNLWKNIKIETLRDQHLKGEFPDTCANCNECESNKAEKRFFTSALTE
;
A
#
# COMPACT_ATOMS: atom_id res chain seq x y z
N ARG A 1 3.38 -18.30 -10.81
CA ARG A 1 3.60 -17.53 -12.07
C ARG A 1 4.99 -17.72 -12.67
N GLY A 2 5.68 -18.84 -12.39
CA GLY A 2 6.92 -19.23 -13.05
C GLY A 2 8.12 -18.30 -12.79
N VAL A 3 8.16 -17.68 -11.62
CA VAL A 3 9.30 -16.85 -11.21
C VAL A 3 10.33 -17.76 -10.54
N ASP A 4 11.58 -17.59 -10.92
CA ASP A 4 12.74 -18.26 -10.33
C ASP A 4 13.14 -17.53 -9.04
N LEU A 5 12.85 -18.14 -7.89
CA LEU A 5 13.09 -17.55 -6.58
C LEU A 5 14.58 -17.38 -6.29
N ASP A 6 15.41 -18.35 -6.67
CA ASP A 6 16.87 -18.29 -6.47
C ASP A 6 17.46 -17.10 -7.21
N LYS A 7 16.97 -16.82 -8.42
CA LYS A 7 17.39 -15.66 -9.19
C LYS A 7 16.94 -14.31 -8.56
N ILE A 8 15.76 -14.28 -7.93
CA ILE A 8 15.30 -13.09 -7.21
C ILE A 8 16.21 -12.84 -6.02
N GLU A 9 16.48 -13.87 -5.22
CA GLU A 9 17.34 -13.79 -4.06
C GLU A 9 18.76 -13.32 -4.43
N ASP A 10 19.37 -13.91 -5.44
CA ASP A 10 20.67 -13.48 -5.98
C ASP A 10 20.65 -12.00 -6.38
N ASN A 11 19.59 -11.53 -7.01
CA ASN A 11 19.46 -10.12 -7.39
C ASN A 11 19.33 -9.19 -6.18
N ILE A 12 18.61 -9.60 -5.13
CA ILE A 12 18.47 -8.84 -3.88
C ILE A 12 19.82 -8.76 -3.16
N ILE A 13 20.54 -9.87 -3.06
CA ILE A 13 21.89 -9.92 -2.46
C ILE A 13 22.87 -9.03 -3.24
N ARG A 14 22.81 -9.04 -4.56
CA ARG A 14 23.63 -8.14 -5.39
C ARG A 14 23.25 -6.68 -5.18
N LEU A 15 21.96 -6.37 -5.10
CA LEU A 15 21.47 -5.02 -4.83
C LEU A 15 21.95 -4.52 -3.46
N LYS A 16 21.93 -5.38 -2.43
CA LYS A 16 22.49 -5.07 -1.09
C LYS A 16 23.94 -4.65 -1.19
N LYS A 17 24.78 -5.43 -1.87
CA LYS A 17 26.20 -5.11 -2.05
C LYS A 17 26.42 -3.78 -2.77
N GLU A 18 25.68 -3.52 -3.84
CA GLU A 18 25.76 -2.25 -4.57
C GLU A 18 25.27 -1.05 -3.73
N LYS A 19 24.23 -1.24 -2.93
CA LYS A 19 23.70 -0.27 -1.99
C LYS A 19 24.77 0.12 -0.97
N GLU A 20 25.40 -0.86 -0.32
CA GLU A 20 26.43 -0.63 0.71
C GLU A 20 27.61 0.19 0.19
N ILE A 21 27.97 0.01 -1.09
CA ILE A 21 29.08 0.73 -1.73
C ILE A 21 28.68 2.14 -2.16
N ARG A 22 27.49 2.29 -2.75
CA ARG A 22 27.12 3.52 -3.47
C ARG A 22 26.16 4.43 -2.69
N ARG A 23 25.25 3.85 -1.97
CA ARG A 23 24.14 4.54 -1.29
C ARG A 23 23.81 3.84 0.04
N PRO A 24 24.71 3.85 1.02
CA PRO A 24 24.51 3.15 2.27
C PRO A 24 23.28 3.64 3.06
N GLU A 25 22.85 4.88 2.83
CA GLU A 25 21.66 5.48 3.43
C GLU A 25 20.34 4.96 2.87
N LEU A 26 20.36 4.22 1.75
CA LEU A 26 19.14 3.70 1.14
C LEU A 26 18.61 2.52 1.95
N GLY A 27 17.37 2.59 2.44
CA GLY A 27 16.67 1.45 3.04
C GLY A 27 16.23 0.45 1.99
N MET A 28 16.44 -0.84 2.25
CA MET A 28 15.99 -1.94 1.40
C MET A 28 15.16 -2.92 2.21
N GLY A 29 14.01 -3.32 1.70
CA GLY A 29 13.13 -4.23 2.39
C GLY A 29 12.39 -5.19 1.48
N VAL A 30 11.84 -6.23 2.09
CA VAL A 30 10.98 -7.21 1.43
C VAL A 30 9.62 -7.26 2.11
N VAL A 31 8.59 -7.63 1.34
CA VAL A 31 7.22 -7.75 1.84
C VAL A 31 6.73 -9.17 1.59
N PHE A 32 6.19 -9.78 2.62
CA PHE A 32 5.50 -11.05 2.55
C PHE A 32 3.99 -10.83 2.69
N THR A 33 3.22 -11.31 1.73
CA THR A 33 1.76 -11.25 1.81
C THR A 33 1.24 -12.50 2.51
N ILE A 34 0.58 -12.32 3.65
CA ILE A 34 -0.02 -13.41 4.42
C ILE A 34 -1.36 -13.76 3.78
N GLU A 35 -1.50 -15.00 3.39
CA GLU A 35 -2.75 -15.64 2.98
C GLU A 35 -3.02 -16.84 3.92
N GLU A 36 -4.20 -17.41 3.85
CA GLU A 36 -4.60 -18.53 4.72
C GLU A 36 -3.67 -19.74 4.60
N ASP A 37 -3.17 -19.99 3.40
CA ASP A 37 -2.25 -21.09 3.07
C ASP A 37 -0.76 -20.76 3.27
N THR A 38 -0.40 -19.50 3.51
CA THR A 38 1.00 -19.04 3.69
C THR A 38 1.27 -18.51 5.10
N GLU A 39 0.28 -18.48 6.00
CA GLU A 39 0.45 -17.94 7.35
C GLU A 39 1.57 -18.69 8.12
N GLY A 40 1.65 -20.00 7.94
CA GLY A 40 2.69 -20.84 8.57
C GLY A 40 4.12 -20.54 8.11
N ASP A 41 4.29 -19.95 6.92
CA ASP A 41 5.62 -19.68 6.35
C ASP A 41 6.19 -18.31 6.79
N ALA A 42 5.40 -17.50 7.51
CA ALA A 42 5.75 -16.13 7.83
C ALA A 42 6.99 -16.01 8.73
N GLU A 43 7.14 -16.89 9.71
CA GLU A 43 8.30 -16.90 10.62
C GLU A 43 9.57 -17.30 9.87
N ASP A 44 9.50 -18.34 9.03
CA ASP A 44 10.63 -18.76 8.20
C ASP A 44 11.04 -17.68 7.20
N TYR A 45 10.07 -16.97 6.64
CA TYR A 45 10.32 -15.83 5.75
C TYR A 45 11.07 -14.70 6.47
N ILE A 46 10.65 -14.33 7.67
CA ILE A 46 11.33 -13.29 8.46
C ILE A 46 12.76 -13.74 8.74
N PHE A 47 12.94 -14.94 9.28
CA PHE A 47 14.24 -15.48 9.64
C PHE A 47 15.21 -15.52 8.47
N HIS A 48 14.72 -15.88 7.27
CA HIS A 48 15.53 -15.92 6.06
C HIS A 48 15.99 -14.52 5.60
N TRP A 49 15.11 -13.52 5.68
CA TRP A 49 15.37 -12.20 5.11
C TRP A 49 15.96 -11.16 6.08
N GLU A 50 15.79 -11.32 7.40
CA GLU A 50 16.22 -10.32 8.38
C GLU A 50 17.72 -10.03 8.37
N GLU A 51 18.55 -10.99 7.95
CA GLU A 51 19.99 -10.81 7.81
C GLU A 51 20.40 -10.23 6.44
N ILE A 52 19.49 -10.26 5.46
CA ILE A 52 19.77 -9.85 4.08
C ILE A 52 19.30 -8.42 3.82
N VAL A 53 18.20 -7.97 4.39
CA VAL A 53 17.61 -6.66 4.12
C VAL A 53 17.48 -5.82 5.39
N ASP A 54 17.26 -4.51 5.23
CA ASP A 54 17.15 -3.59 6.36
C ASP A 54 15.82 -3.74 7.12
N HIS A 55 14.76 -4.22 6.43
CA HIS A 55 13.46 -4.48 7.06
C HIS A 55 12.66 -5.56 6.31
N VAL A 56 11.93 -6.33 7.07
CA VAL A 56 10.95 -7.31 6.57
C VAL A 56 9.56 -6.85 7.01
N ARG A 57 8.60 -6.85 6.08
CA ARG A 57 7.22 -6.48 6.36
C ARG A 57 6.30 -7.65 6.07
N LEU A 58 5.45 -7.97 7.01
CA LEU A 58 4.33 -8.88 6.81
C LEU A 58 3.08 -8.06 6.49
N GLN A 59 2.40 -8.40 5.42
CA GLN A 59 1.20 -7.71 4.98
C GLN A 59 0.08 -8.72 4.79
N PRO A 60 -1.05 -8.60 5.51
CA PRO A 60 -2.20 -9.43 5.23
C PRO A 60 -2.74 -9.15 3.83
N LYS A 61 -3.24 -10.18 3.17
CA LYS A 61 -3.95 -10.03 1.89
C LYS A 61 -5.10 -9.06 2.05
N LEU A 62 -5.32 -8.22 1.05
CA LEU A 62 -6.49 -7.35 1.01
C LEU A 62 -7.77 -8.16 1.16
N ILE A 63 -8.49 -7.94 2.25
CA ILE A 63 -9.78 -8.59 2.50
C ILE A 63 -10.85 -7.84 1.73
N THR A 64 -11.53 -8.54 0.84
CA THR A 64 -12.71 -8.02 0.17
C THR A 64 -13.96 -8.48 0.93
N SER A 65 -14.60 -7.57 1.62
CA SER A 65 -15.88 -7.78 2.29
C SER A 65 -16.72 -6.52 2.21
N PRO A 66 -18.04 -6.60 2.37
CA PRO A 66 -18.89 -5.41 2.36
C PRO A 66 -18.37 -4.37 3.36
N ARG A 67 -18.17 -3.15 2.89
CA ARG A 67 -17.70 -2.04 3.74
C ARG A 67 -18.79 -1.61 4.70
N THR A 68 -18.44 -1.48 5.96
CA THR A 68 -19.33 -1.00 7.03
C THR A 68 -18.84 0.30 7.66
N GLU A 69 -17.57 0.65 7.46
CA GLU A 69 -16.93 1.81 8.08
C GLU A 69 -16.56 2.90 7.05
N ILE A 70 -16.53 4.15 7.52
CA ILE A 70 -16.07 5.29 6.73
C ILE A 70 -14.58 5.13 6.43
N CYS A 71 -14.20 5.26 5.16
CA CYS A 71 -12.80 5.28 4.78
C CYS A 71 -12.13 6.60 5.23
N PRO A 72 -11.01 6.57 5.97
CA PRO A 72 -10.34 7.79 6.41
C PRO A 72 -9.53 8.46 5.28
N GLU A 73 -9.15 7.75 4.23
CA GLU A 73 -8.26 8.25 3.18
C GLU A 73 -8.79 9.50 2.45
N PRO A 74 -10.07 9.58 2.00
CA PRO A 74 -10.59 10.77 1.36
C PRO A 74 -10.63 12.01 2.26
N PHE A 75 -10.55 11.82 3.58
CA PHE A 75 -10.60 12.90 4.57
C PHE A 75 -9.21 13.39 5.00
N GLY A 76 -8.15 12.76 4.54
CA GLY A 76 -6.79 13.11 4.94
C GLY A 76 -6.43 12.75 6.37
N LYS A 77 -7.24 11.97 7.05
CA LYS A 77 -6.96 11.50 8.41
C LYS A 77 -6.00 10.31 8.34
N ASP A 78 -4.92 10.39 9.10
CA ASP A 78 -3.89 9.35 9.27
C ASP A 78 -3.13 8.96 7.98
N TYR A 79 -3.81 8.75 6.86
CA TYR A 79 -3.25 8.20 5.61
C TYR A 79 -3.83 8.85 4.35
N GLY A 80 -4.23 10.12 4.42
CA GLY A 80 -4.74 10.81 3.22
C GLY A 80 -3.79 10.63 2.03
N LYS A 81 -4.26 9.97 0.98
CA LYS A 81 -3.48 9.67 -0.23
C LYS A 81 -4.14 10.27 -1.46
N LEU A 82 -3.31 10.70 -2.38
CA LEU A 82 -3.66 10.84 -3.78
C LEU A 82 -2.66 10.02 -4.58
N VAL A 83 -3.13 9.29 -5.55
CA VAL A 83 -2.30 8.53 -6.47
C VAL A 83 -2.38 9.17 -7.84
N VAL A 84 -1.22 9.55 -8.37
CA VAL A 84 -1.09 10.03 -9.74
C VAL A 84 -0.73 8.84 -10.62
N LEU A 85 -1.57 8.57 -11.60
CA LEU A 85 -1.35 7.50 -12.56
C LEU A 85 -0.35 7.94 -13.64
N TRP A 86 0.15 6.96 -14.40
CA TRP A 86 1.15 7.18 -15.44
C TRP A 86 0.70 8.16 -16.55
N ASP A 87 -0.61 8.33 -16.73
CA ASP A 87 -1.25 9.22 -17.70
C ASP A 87 -1.69 10.57 -17.09
N GLY A 88 -1.25 10.88 -15.88
CA GLY A 88 -1.56 12.13 -15.19
C GLY A 88 -2.92 12.16 -14.50
N ARG A 89 -3.79 11.15 -14.67
CA ARG A 89 -5.04 11.05 -13.91
C ARG A 89 -4.76 10.89 -12.43
N VAL A 90 -5.64 11.41 -11.59
CA VAL A 90 -5.51 11.35 -10.14
C VAL A 90 -6.70 10.63 -9.54
N ILE A 91 -6.39 9.66 -8.67
CA ILE A 91 -7.38 8.87 -7.93
C ILE A 91 -7.17 9.04 -6.42
N PRO A 92 -8.21 8.89 -5.59
CA PRO A 92 -8.13 9.18 -4.15
C PRO A 92 -7.49 8.06 -3.32
N PHE A 93 -7.27 6.86 -3.89
CA PHE A 93 -6.66 5.72 -3.15
C PHE A 93 -6.06 4.67 -4.09
N CYS A 94 -5.10 3.91 -3.56
CA CYS A 94 -4.28 2.99 -4.33
C CYS A 94 -5.01 1.71 -4.81
N VAL A 95 -6.14 1.35 -4.21
CA VAL A 95 -6.92 0.16 -4.61
C VAL A 95 -7.76 0.37 -5.87
N ASP A 96 -7.94 1.61 -6.31
CA ASP A 96 -8.66 1.94 -7.55
C ASP A 96 -7.73 1.92 -8.78
N TYR A 97 -7.02 0.81 -8.98
CA TYR A 97 -6.07 0.64 -10.10
C TYR A 97 -6.72 0.70 -11.49
N ASN A 98 -8.04 0.61 -11.60
CA ASN A 98 -8.78 0.82 -12.85
C ASN A 98 -9.17 2.29 -13.07
N ALA A 99 -8.89 3.17 -12.11
CA ALA A 99 -9.21 4.60 -12.16
C ALA A 99 -10.71 4.91 -12.33
N ASN A 100 -11.58 4.11 -11.71
CA ASN A 100 -13.03 4.30 -11.75
C ASN A 100 -13.47 5.58 -11.01
N LEU A 101 -12.70 6.00 -10.00
CA LEU A 101 -12.94 7.19 -9.18
C LEU A 101 -11.94 8.32 -9.50
N THR A 102 -11.67 8.54 -10.78
CA THR A 102 -10.79 9.64 -11.19
C THR A 102 -11.36 10.99 -10.76
N ILE A 103 -10.62 11.71 -9.91
CA ILE A 103 -11.00 13.04 -9.43
C ILE A 103 -10.54 14.18 -10.36
N GLY A 104 -9.52 13.97 -11.18
CA GLY A 104 -9.02 14.92 -12.17
C GLY A 104 -7.65 14.53 -12.72
N SER A 105 -6.89 15.49 -13.23
CA SER A 105 -5.55 15.26 -13.79
C SER A 105 -4.60 16.39 -13.41
N ILE A 106 -3.34 16.03 -13.13
CA ILE A 106 -2.26 17.00 -12.87
C ILE A 106 -1.87 17.83 -14.12
N GLU A 107 -2.33 17.42 -15.30
CA GLU A 107 -2.15 18.21 -16.52
C GLU A 107 -2.97 19.52 -16.51
N HIS A 108 -4.06 19.55 -15.75
CA HIS A 108 -5.02 20.66 -15.78
C HIS A 108 -5.23 21.31 -14.42
N GLU A 109 -4.92 20.61 -13.33
CA GLU A 109 -5.19 21.06 -11.98
C GLU A 109 -4.00 20.82 -11.04
N THR A 110 -3.85 21.68 -10.04
CA THR A 110 -2.86 21.46 -8.97
C THR A 110 -3.37 20.44 -7.95
N ILE A 111 -2.47 19.74 -7.28
CA ILE A 111 -2.82 18.77 -6.22
C ILE A 111 -3.72 19.38 -5.14
N PRO A 112 -3.46 20.60 -4.62
CA PRO A 112 -4.37 21.23 -3.65
C PRO A 112 -5.78 21.49 -4.19
N ASN A 113 -5.92 21.78 -5.48
CA ASN A 113 -7.24 21.99 -6.12
C ASN A 113 -7.96 20.64 -6.27
N LEU A 114 -7.26 19.60 -6.72
CA LEU A 114 -7.81 18.25 -6.82
C LEU A 114 -8.32 17.74 -5.47
N TRP A 115 -7.59 18.01 -4.37
CA TRP A 115 -7.99 17.62 -3.03
C TRP A 115 -9.24 18.32 -2.49
N LYS A 116 -9.64 19.41 -3.12
CA LYS A 116 -10.79 20.26 -2.72
C LYS A 116 -11.87 20.32 -3.78
N ASN A 117 -11.75 19.56 -4.88
CA ASN A 117 -12.73 19.65 -5.96
C ASN A 117 -14.04 18.94 -5.61
N ILE A 118 -15.06 19.20 -6.41
CA ILE A 118 -16.41 18.68 -6.19
C ILE A 118 -16.47 17.12 -6.18
N LYS A 119 -15.60 16.45 -6.92
CA LYS A 119 -15.61 14.99 -6.99
C LYS A 119 -15.16 14.35 -5.68
N ILE A 120 -14.08 14.88 -5.06
CA ILE A 120 -13.62 14.39 -3.76
C ILE A 120 -14.60 14.77 -2.65
N GLU A 121 -15.21 15.94 -2.72
CA GLU A 121 -16.25 16.35 -1.76
C GLU A 121 -17.48 15.45 -1.87
N THR A 122 -17.94 15.14 -3.08
CA THR A 122 -19.05 14.18 -3.29
C THR A 122 -18.71 12.82 -2.71
N LEU A 123 -17.48 12.32 -2.92
CA LEU A 123 -17.03 11.05 -2.35
C LEU A 123 -17.06 11.07 -0.81
N ARG A 124 -16.60 12.17 -0.20
CA ARG A 124 -16.67 12.36 1.26
C ARG A 124 -18.10 12.32 1.78
N ASP A 125 -18.99 13.06 1.13
CA ASP A 125 -20.41 13.11 1.49
C ASP A 125 -21.10 11.74 1.38
N GLN A 126 -20.79 10.99 0.33
CA GLN A 126 -21.29 9.62 0.17
C GLN A 126 -20.81 8.72 1.32
N HIS A 127 -19.52 8.76 1.64
CA HIS A 127 -18.96 8.00 2.76
C HIS A 127 -19.59 8.37 4.11
N LEU A 128 -19.86 9.66 4.36
CA LEU A 128 -20.51 10.11 5.59
C LEU A 128 -21.97 9.62 5.72
N LYS A 129 -22.62 9.37 4.59
CA LYS A 129 -23.98 8.81 4.53
C LYS A 129 -24.02 7.28 4.55
N GLY A 130 -22.85 6.62 4.48
CA GLY A 130 -22.78 5.17 4.32
C GLY A 130 -23.09 4.69 2.89
N GLU A 131 -23.11 5.59 1.91
CA GLU A 131 -23.32 5.34 0.50
C GLU A 131 -21.96 5.12 -0.16
N PHE A 132 -21.53 3.88 -0.31
CA PHE A 132 -20.21 3.58 -0.85
C PHE A 132 -20.27 3.34 -2.36
N PRO A 133 -19.47 4.06 -3.18
CA PRO A 133 -19.28 3.72 -4.59
C PRO A 133 -18.85 2.26 -4.78
N ASP A 134 -19.14 1.66 -5.93
CA ASP A 134 -18.84 0.25 -6.21
C ASP A 134 -17.37 -0.13 -5.92
N THR A 135 -16.43 0.75 -6.26
CA THR A 135 -15.00 0.58 -5.96
C THR A 135 -14.71 0.51 -4.46
N CYS A 136 -15.52 1.19 -3.63
CA CYS A 136 -15.37 1.24 -2.18
C CYS A 136 -16.21 0.18 -1.46
N ALA A 137 -17.29 -0.29 -2.07
CA ALA A 137 -18.31 -1.11 -1.42
C ALA A 137 -17.76 -2.42 -0.82
N ASN A 138 -16.71 -2.98 -1.40
CA ASN A 138 -16.08 -4.21 -0.95
C ASN A 138 -14.60 -4.01 -0.56
N CYS A 139 -14.17 -2.79 -0.29
CA CYS A 139 -12.79 -2.48 0.09
C CYS A 139 -12.66 -2.38 1.61
N ASN A 140 -11.80 -3.20 2.21
CA ASN A 140 -11.43 -3.16 3.63
C ASN A 140 -9.93 -2.89 3.85
N GLU A 141 -9.31 -2.14 2.95
CA GLU A 141 -7.90 -1.74 3.06
C GLU A 141 -7.57 -1.10 4.42
N CYS A 142 -8.51 -0.33 4.98
CA CYS A 142 -8.31 0.30 6.28
C CYS A 142 -8.20 -0.72 7.43
N GLU A 143 -8.88 -1.86 7.35
CA GLU A 143 -8.77 -2.94 8.34
C GLU A 143 -7.46 -3.69 8.17
N SER A 144 -7.05 -3.96 6.93
CA SER A 144 -5.75 -4.54 6.61
C SER A 144 -4.61 -3.68 7.16
N ASN A 145 -4.69 -2.36 6.99
CA ASN A 145 -3.70 -1.42 7.55
C ASN A 145 -3.70 -1.38 9.09
N LYS A 146 -4.82 -1.62 9.76
CA LYS A 146 -4.86 -1.76 11.22
C LYS A 146 -4.16 -3.05 11.69
N ALA A 147 -4.31 -4.13 10.93
CA ALA A 147 -3.64 -5.40 11.20
C ALA A 147 -2.12 -5.31 10.95
N GLU A 148 -1.69 -4.60 9.92
CA GLU A 148 -0.27 -4.33 9.63
C GLU A 148 0.51 -3.76 10.83
N LYS A 149 -0.10 -2.87 11.61
CA LYS A 149 0.54 -2.28 12.80
C LYS A 149 0.96 -3.32 13.86
N ARG A 150 0.50 -4.56 13.75
CA ARG A 150 0.83 -5.64 14.70
C ARG A 150 2.08 -6.45 14.31
N PHE A 151 2.59 -6.28 13.09
CA PHE A 151 3.66 -7.12 12.55
C PHE A 151 4.93 -6.34 12.15
N PHE A 152 5.11 -5.11 12.62
CA PHE A 152 6.39 -4.43 12.47
C PHE A 152 7.40 -5.00 13.47
N THR A 153 8.25 -5.89 13.03
CA THR A 153 9.54 -6.10 13.70
C THR A 153 10.46 -4.96 13.25
N SER A 154 10.49 -3.88 14.02
CA SER A 154 11.52 -2.86 13.82
C SER A 154 12.86 -3.42 14.31
N ALA A 155 13.71 -3.82 13.41
CA ALA A 155 15.15 -3.96 13.68
C ALA A 155 15.83 -2.57 13.66
N LEU A 156 15.15 -1.53 14.16
CA LEU A 156 15.69 -0.18 14.31
C LEU A 156 15.31 0.37 15.69
N THR A 157 15.95 -0.17 16.73
CA THR A 157 16.18 0.56 17.98
C THR A 157 17.61 0.33 18.39
N GLU A 158 18.52 1.14 17.84
CA GLU A 158 19.68 1.70 18.55
C GLU A 158 20.06 3.03 17.90
#